data_826e05d989c62bd86a52c97bc3f41e2e
#
_entry.id   826e05d989c62bd86a52c97bc3f41e2e
#
_cell.length_a   1.000
_cell.length_b   1.000
_cell.length_c   1.000
_cell.angle_alpha   90.00
_cell.angle_beta   90.00
_cell.angle_gamma   90.00
#
_symmetry.space_group_name_H-M   'P 1'
#
loop_
_entity.id
_entity.type
_entity.pdbx_description
1 polymer ?
#
loop_
_entity_poly.entity_id
_entity_poly.type
_entity_poly.pdbx_seq_one_letter_code
_entity_poly.pdbx_strand_id
1 'polypeptide(L)'
;MAYSSGFNPHPRISYANASPTSAASEAEYLELGLSDRCDPAKVGAALDEVLGPGLDVVEVAEVLPGAASLNDLLAASAWRIELGQSDPEALASAVGQLLSRDELVVQRMTKTGLRDFDVRGAIVELRVTPEGALLFLGRHEVPLVRPDDVVTALRLLVPGLGGERPAMLTRLGQGVVAEPHAAGTLVDPFSGELAQLF
;
A
#
# COMPACT_ATOMS: atom_id res chain seq x y z
N MET A 1 -1.20 -6.36 -27.16
CA MET A 1 -0.27 -6.68 -26.07
C MET A 1 1.12 -6.86 -26.63
N ALA A 2 2.14 -6.20 -26.06
CA ALA A 2 3.54 -6.47 -26.39
C ALA A 2 4.06 -7.65 -25.56
N TYR A 3 5.08 -8.33 -26.09
CA TYR A 3 5.69 -9.48 -25.43
C TYR A 3 7.19 -9.26 -25.22
N SER A 4 7.76 -9.94 -24.24
CA SER A 4 9.21 -9.96 -24.04
C SER A 4 9.89 -10.68 -25.21
N SER A 5 11.18 -10.37 -25.43
CA SER A 5 12.02 -11.11 -26.37
C SER A 5 12.55 -12.40 -25.69
N GLY A 6 12.71 -13.48 -26.46
CA GLY A 6 13.29 -14.73 -25.98
C GLY A 6 12.51 -15.98 -26.41
N PHE A 7 12.97 -17.15 -25.97
CA PHE A 7 12.38 -18.44 -26.31
C PHE A 7 10.95 -18.66 -25.79
N ASN A 8 10.62 -18.03 -24.65
CA ASN A 8 9.29 -18.07 -24.07
C ASN A 8 8.81 -16.63 -23.87
N PRO A 9 8.19 -16.01 -24.87
CA PRO A 9 7.71 -14.65 -24.78
C PRO A 9 6.54 -14.56 -23.78
N HIS A 10 6.65 -13.63 -22.83
CA HIS A 10 5.60 -13.31 -21.86
C HIS A 10 4.97 -11.94 -22.16
N PRO A 11 3.67 -11.75 -21.92
CA PRO A 11 3.06 -10.43 -21.99
C PRO A 11 3.83 -9.43 -21.12
N ARG A 12 4.04 -8.24 -21.64
CA ARG A 12 4.69 -7.15 -20.86
C ARG A 12 3.67 -6.53 -19.93
N ILE A 13 3.55 -7.15 -18.75
CA ILE A 13 2.70 -6.69 -17.66
C ILE A 13 3.59 -6.58 -16.42
N SER A 14 3.61 -5.42 -15.78
CA SER A 14 4.33 -5.17 -14.53
C SER A 14 3.34 -4.71 -13.46
N TYR A 15 3.34 -5.38 -12.32
CA TYR A 15 2.65 -4.90 -11.13
C TYR A 15 3.61 -4.08 -10.28
N ALA A 16 3.17 -2.90 -9.84
CA ALA A 16 3.89 -2.11 -8.86
C ALA A 16 3.30 -2.31 -7.47
N ASN A 17 4.16 -2.72 -6.52
CA ASN A 17 3.81 -2.85 -5.12
C ASN A 17 2.51 -3.65 -4.86
N ALA A 18 2.39 -4.82 -5.49
CA ALA A 18 1.21 -5.68 -5.34
C ALA A 18 0.84 -5.89 -3.86
N SER A 19 -0.46 -5.82 -3.56
CA SER A 19 -0.99 -6.05 -2.22
C SER A 19 -0.69 -7.48 -1.75
N PRO A 20 -0.47 -7.72 -0.45
CA PRO A 20 -0.39 -9.08 0.08
C PRO A 20 -1.68 -9.86 -0.22
N THR A 21 -1.56 -11.16 -0.48
CA THR A 21 -2.69 -12.04 -0.84
C THR A 21 -3.83 -12.05 0.20
N SER A 22 -3.53 -11.70 1.45
CA SER A 22 -4.50 -11.64 2.55
C SER A 22 -5.11 -10.26 2.79
N ALA A 23 -4.76 -9.26 1.97
CA ALA A 23 -5.25 -7.90 2.11
C ALA A 23 -6.21 -7.54 0.96
N ALA A 24 -7.25 -6.78 1.28
CA ALA A 24 -8.04 -6.07 0.29
C ALA A 24 -7.26 -4.84 -0.21
N SER A 25 -7.56 -4.37 -1.42
CA SER A 25 -6.94 -3.18 -1.98
C SER A 25 -7.90 -2.44 -2.91
N GLU A 26 -7.96 -1.14 -2.75
CA GLU A 26 -8.68 -0.21 -3.61
C GLU A 26 -7.74 0.50 -4.60
N ALA A 27 -6.43 0.19 -4.54
CA ALA A 27 -5.38 0.92 -5.26
C ALA A 27 -4.29 -0.04 -5.76
N GLU A 28 -4.62 -0.88 -6.74
CA GLU A 28 -3.65 -1.69 -7.47
C GLU A 28 -3.24 -0.97 -8.76
N TYR A 29 -1.94 -0.99 -9.05
CA TYR A 29 -1.37 -0.34 -10.22
C TYR A 29 -0.59 -1.35 -11.04
N LEU A 30 -0.75 -1.28 -12.36
CA LEU A 30 0.00 -2.10 -13.28
C LEU A 30 0.33 -1.33 -14.56
N GLU A 31 1.42 -1.68 -15.20
CA GLU A 31 1.80 -1.19 -16.50
C GLU A 31 1.62 -2.29 -17.56
N LEU A 32 1.01 -1.93 -18.68
CA LEU A 32 0.83 -2.79 -19.84
C LEU A 32 1.67 -2.30 -21.00
N GLY A 33 2.56 -3.15 -21.50
CA GLY A 33 3.23 -2.89 -22.77
C GLY A 33 2.32 -3.28 -23.93
N LEU A 34 2.00 -2.33 -24.80
CA LEU A 34 1.23 -2.57 -26.04
C LEU A 34 2.14 -2.55 -27.25
N SER A 35 1.82 -3.34 -28.30
CA SER A 35 2.57 -3.36 -29.57
C SER A 35 2.30 -2.11 -30.41
N ASP A 36 1.11 -1.55 -30.28
CA ASP A 36 0.67 -0.38 -31.00
C ASP A 36 0.10 0.65 -30.02
N ARG A 37 0.11 1.92 -30.42
CA ARG A 37 -0.53 2.98 -29.65
C ARG A 37 -2.05 2.77 -29.64
N CYS A 38 -2.64 2.69 -28.46
CA CYS A 38 -4.07 2.49 -28.28
C CYS A 38 -4.66 3.66 -27.48
N ASP A 39 -5.93 3.92 -27.70
CA ASP A 39 -6.71 4.86 -26.91
C ASP A 39 -6.90 4.29 -25.48
N PRO A 40 -6.46 5.00 -24.42
CA PRO A 40 -6.60 4.53 -23.03
C PRO A 40 -8.03 4.14 -22.65
N ALA A 41 -9.04 4.88 -23.11
CA ALA A 41 -10.44 4.58 -22.83
C ALA A 41 -10.88 3.23 -23.42
N LYS A 42 -10.39 2.88 -24.61
CA LYS A 42 -10.68 1.58 -25.25
C LYS A 42 -9.94 0.44 -24.53
N VAL A 43 -8.72 0.69 -24.05
CA VAL A 43 -7.97 -0.29 -23.26
C VAL A 43 -8.69 -0.56 -21.94
N GLY A 44 -9.13 0.48 -21.23
CA GLY A 44 -9.91 0.36 -20.01
C GLY A 44 -11.19 -0.46 -20.20
N ALA A 45 -12.01 -0.10 -21.20
CA ALA A 45 -13.24 -0.83 -21.49
C ALA A 45 -12.99 -2.32 -21.85
N ALA A 46 -11.94 -2.61 -22.62
CA ALA A 46 -11.60 -3.99 -22.97
C ALA A 46 -11.08 -4.80 -21.80
N LEU A 47 -10.37 -4.18 -20.86
CA LEU A 47 -9.93 -4.83 -19.61
C LEU A 47 -11.11 -5.11 -18.68
N ASP A 48 -11.99 -4.14 -18.50
CA ASP A 48 -13.16 -4.25 -17.63
C ASP A 48 -14.14 -5.33 -18.11
N GLU A 49 -14.26 -5.53 -19.43
CA GLU A 49 -15.06 -6.59 -20.04
C GLU A 49 -14.53 -8.01 -19.72
N VAL A 50 -13.20 -8.17 -19.61
CA VAL A 50 -12.57 -9.49 -19.46
C VAL A 50 -12.17 -9.81 -18.01
N LEU A 51 -12.09 -8.81 -17.15
CA LEU A 51 -11.82 -9.00 -15.74
C LEU A 51 -13.08 -9.46 -15.01
N GLY A 52 -12.89 -10.32 -14.00
CA GLY A 52 -14.02 -10.82 -13.21
C GLY A 52 -14.51 -9.80 -12.17
N PRO A 53 -15.69 -10.03 -11.58
CA PRO A 53 -16.24 -9.17 -10.52
C PRO A 53 -15.24 -8.94 -9.39
N GLY A 54 -15.11 -7.69 -8.96
CA GLY A 54 -14.17 -7.27 -7.92
C GLY A 54 -12.79 -6.86 -8.44
N LEU A 55 -12.62 -6.79 -9.75
CA LEU A 55 -11.46 -6.22 -10.44
C LEU A 55 -11.95 -5.15 -11.42
N ASP A 56 -12.26 -3.98 -10.90
CA ASP A 56 -12.78 -2.85 -11.67
C ASP A 56 -11.64 -1.97 -12.17
N VAL A 57 -11.64 -1.61 -13.44
CA VAL A 57 -10.66 -0.70 -14.02
C VAL A 57 -11.08 0.75 -13.75
N VAL A 58 -10.44 1.38 -12.78
CA VAL A 58 -10.79 2.75 -12.36
C VAL A 58 -10.30 3.77 -13.39
N GLU A 59 -9.06 3.65 -13.84
CA GLU A 59 -8.45 4.59 -14.77
C GLU A 59 -7.36 3.94 -15.60
N VAL A 60 -7.19 4.40 -16.83
CA VAL A 60 -6.09 4.03 -17.75
C VAL A 60 -5.47 5.29 -18.32
N ALA A 61 -4.17 5.44 -18.19
CA ALA A 61 -3.41 6.56 -18.75
C ALA A 61 -2.27 6.07 -19.64
N GLU A 62 -1.94 6.86 -20.68
CA GLU A 62 -0.76 6.62 -21.51
C GLU A 62 0.50 7.11 -20.77
N VAL A 63 1.50 6.26 -20.64
CA VAL A 63 2.82 6.65 -20.09
C VAL A 63 3.59 7.41 -21.17
N LEU A 64 3.84 8.68 -20.93
CA LEU A 64 4.58 9.54 -21.86
C LEU A 64 6.08 9.28 -21.77
N PRO A 65 6.84 9.48 -22.86
CA PRO A 65 8.30 9.40 -22.83
C PRO A 65 8.88 10.35 -21.79
N GLY A 66 9.74 9.85 -20.91
CA GLY A 66 10.37 10.65 -19.83
C GLY A 66 9.52 10.79 -18.56
N ALA A 67 8.34 10.16 -18.49
CA ALA A 67 7.58 10.08 -17.25
C ALA A 67 8.38 9.34 -16.15
N ALA A 68 8.13 9.68 -14.89
CA ALA A 68 8.67 8.96 -13.74
C ALA A 68 8.23 7.50 -13.77
N SER A 69 9.03 6.60 -13.20
CA SER A 69 8.64 5.21 -13.10
C SER A 69 7.45 5.05 -12.14
N LEU A 70 6.62 4.03 -12.38
CA LEU A 70 5.49 3.77 -11.49
C LEU A 70 5.95 3.51 -10.05
N ASN A 71 7.12 2.90 -9.84
CA ASN A 71 7.68 2.71 -8.50
C ASN A 71 8.04 4.03 -7.80
N ASP A 72 8.52 5.03 -8.55
CA ASP A 72 8.82 6.35 -7.98
C ASP A 72 7.54 7.12 -7.62
N LEU A 73 6.48 6.92 -8.41
CA LEU A 73 5.16 7.51 -8.16
C LEU A 73 4.39 6.84 -7.02
N LEU A 74 4.75 5.61 -6.65
CA LEU A 74 4.12 4.83 -5.59
C LEU A 74 5.08 4.65 -4.40
N ALA A 75 5.62 5.76 -3.88
CA ALA A 75 6.62 5.77 -2.81
C ALA A 75 6.02 5.66 -1.39
N ALA A 76 4.70 5.63 -1.26
CA ALA A 76 3.98 5.46 0.00
C ALA A 76 2.65 4.77 -0.21
N SER A 77 2.09 4.19 0.87
CA SER A 77 0.76 3.57 0.86
C SER A 77 -0.02 3.95 2.10
N ALA A 78 -1.33 4.15 1.91
CA ALA A 78 -2.30 4.33 2.97
C ALA A 78 -3.10 3.04 3.19
N TRP A 79 -3.30 2.69 4.46
CA TRP A 79 -3.94 1.46 4.88
C TRP A 79 -4.97 1.69 5.98
N ARG A 80 -6.06 0.96 5.90
CA ARG A 80 -6.96 0.70 7.03
C ARG A 80 -6.64 -0.67 7.61
N ILE A 81 -6.43 -0.73 8.93
CA ILE A 81 -6.10 -1.96 9.66
C ILE A 81 -7.16 -2.16 10.72
N GLU A 82 -7.91 -3.25 10.63
CA GLU A 82 -8.92 -3.62 11.61
C GLU A 82 -8.39 -4.78 12.45
N LEU A 83 -8.09 -4.47 13.70
CA LEU A 83 -7.74 -5.46 14.71
C LEU A 83 -9.03 -5.98 15.31
N GLY A 84 -9.18 -7.27 15.51
CA GLY A 84 -10.37 -7.88 16.08
C GLY A 84 -10.97 -7.11 17.28
N GLN A 85 -11.35 -7.76 18.34
CA GLN A 85 -11.86 -7.07 19.54
C GLN A 85 -10.69 -6.35 20.25
N SER A 86 -10.47 -5.08 19.91
CA SER A 86 -9.52 -4.19 20.57
C SER A 86 -10.28 -3.13 21.35
N ASP A 87 -9.86 -2.89 22.58
CA ASP A 87 -10.27 -1.71 23.33
C ASP A 87 -9.67 -0.46 22.63
N PRO A 88 -10.48 0.52 22.21
CA PRO A 88 -10.00 1.73 21.54
C PRO A 88 -8.99 2.53 22.39
N GLU A 89 -9.12 2.53 23.72
CA GLU A 89 -8.18 3.22 24.62
C GLU A 89 -6.84 2.51 24.66
N ALA A 90 -6.83 1.17 24.74
CA ALA A 90 -5.61 0.38 24.68
C ALA A 90 -4.91 0.54 23.33
N LEU A 91 -5.68 0.60 22.24
CA LEU A 91 -5.16 0.82 20.89
C LEU A 91 -4.54 2.23 20.76
N ALA A 92 -5.23 3.27 21.22
CA ALA A 92 -4.73 4.64 21.24
C ALA A 92 -3.45 4.78 22.09
N SER A 93 -3.41 4.11 23.25
CA SER A 93 -2.22 4.06 24.10
C SER A 93 -1.04 3.40 23.39
N ALA A 94 -1.26 2.27 22.72
CA ALA A 94 -0.21 1.57 21.95
C ALA A 94 0.33 2.45 20.80
N VAL A 95 -0.55 3.12 20.07
CA VAL A 95 -0.18 4.08 19.02
C VAL A 95 0.64 5.24 19.59
N GLY A 96 0.20 5.84 20.70
CA GLY A 96 0.94 6.91 21.37
C GLY A 96 2.35 6.45 21.82
N GLN A 97 2.47 5.25 22.37
CA GLN A 97 3.75 4.67 22.77
C GLN A 97 4.67 4.42 21.55
N LEU A 98 4.12 3.94 20.42
CA LEU A 98 4.88 3.74 19.19
C LEU A 98 5.39 5.06 18.63
N LEU A 99 4.52 6.06 18.53
CA LEU A 99 4.86 7.37 17.93
C LEU A 99 5.83 8.19 18.79
N SER A 100 5.87 7.95 20.11
CA SER A 100 6.82 8.62 21.03
C SER A 100 8.25 8.09 20.96
N ARG A 101 8.49 7.02 20.22
CA ARG A 101 9.82 6.43 20.05
C ARG A 101 10.53 7.02 18.86
N ASP A 102 11.86 7.02 18.89
CA ASP A 102 12.68 7.35 17.72
C ASP A 102 12.79 6.16 16.75
N GLU A 103 12.78 4.93 17.29
CA GLU A 103 12.89 3.69 16.55
C GLU A 103 12.08 2.58 17.24
N LEU A 104 11.48 1.69 16.46
CA LEU A 104 10.94 0.42 16.94
C LEU A 104 11.10 -0.66 15.87
N VAL A 105 12.01 -1.59 16.15
CA VAL A 105 12.35 -2.68 15.23
C VAL A 105 11.52 -3.91 15.52
N VAL A 106 10.96 -4.50 14.47
CA VAL A 106 10.32 -5.82 14.49
C VAL A 106 11.07 -6.78 13.58
N GLN A 107 10.94 -8.07 13.85
CA GLN A 107 11.52 -9.13 13.03
C GLN A 107 10.46 -9.84 12.21
N ARG A 108 10.75 -10.06 10.94
CA ARG A 108 9.89 -10.84 10.04
C ARG A 108 10.70 -11.85 9.24
N MET A 109 10.18 -13.08 9.15
CA MET A 109 10.73 -14.10 8.27
C MET A 109 10.49 -13.73 6.81
N THR A 110 11.56 -13.71 6.02
CA THR A 110 11.53 -13.47 4.58
C THR A 110 12.04 -14.70 3.83
N LYS A 111 11.98 -14.70 2.50
CA LYS A 111 12.55 -15.78 1.67
C LYS A 111 14.06 -15.97 1.90
N THR A 112 14.75 -14.93 2.34
CA THR A 112 16.21 -14.92 2.59
C THR A 112 16.59 -15.06 4.08
N GLY A 113 15.61 -15.31 4.95
CA GLY A 113 15.81 -15.45 6.40
C GLY A 113 15.12 -14.35 7.22
N LEU A 114 15.40 -14.34 8.51
CA LEU A 114 14.90 -13.33 9.45
C LEU A 114 15.53 -11.98 9.15
N ARG A 115 14.72 -10.93 9.10
CA ARG A 115 15.16 -9.55 8.85
C ARG A 115 14.50 -8.58 9.80
N ASP A 116 15.22 -7.51 10.09
CA ASP A 116 14.78 -6.41 10.94
C ASP A 116 14.11 -5.32 10.10
N PHE A 117 13.05 -4.72 10.67
CA PHE A 117 12.28 -3.63 10.07
C PHE A 117 12.03 -2.55 11.12
N ASP A 118 12.54 -1.35 10.90
CA ASP A 118 12.18 -0.20 11.73
C ASP A 118 10.80 0.30 11.33
N VAL A 119 9.82 -0.08 12.13
CA VAL A 119 8.42 0.31 11.90
C VAL A 119 8.22 1.80 12.15
N ARG A 120 8.89 2.37 13.17
CA ARG A 120 8.69 3.78 13.52
C ARG A 120 9.17 4.72 12.42
N GLY A 121 10.33 4.44 11.84
CA GLY A 121 10.91 5.25 10.76
C GLY A 121 10.05 5.32 9.51
N ALA A 122 9.37 4.23 9.18
CA ALA A 122 8.51 4.18 7.99
C ALA A 122 7.15 4.90 8.19
N ILE A 123 6.71 5.17 9.41
CA ILE A 123 5.40 5.78 9.70
C ILE A 123 5.43 7.28 9.40
N VAL A 124 4.61 7.72 8.45
CA VAL A 124 4.28 9.14 8.21
C VAL A 124 3.14 9.56 9.11
N GLU A 125 2.07 8.74 9.13
CA GLU A 125 0.88 8.98 9.96
C GLU A 125 0.34 7.66 10.49
N LEU A 126 -0.07 7.64 11.75
CA LEU A 126 -0.75 6.51 12.38
C LEU A 126 -1.75 7.04 13.37
N ARG A 127 -3.03 6.74 13.19
CA ARG A 127 -4.11 7.18 14.08
C ARG A 127 -5.17 6.11 14.26
N VAL A 128 -5.91 6.21 15.35
CA VAL A 128 -7.07 5.36 15.66
C VAL A 128 -8.34 6.08 15.26
N THR A 129 -9.24 5.39 14.55
CA THR A 129 -10.57 5.91 14.24
C THR A 129 -11.51 5.74 15.45
N PRO A 130 -12.64 6.49 15.53
CA PRO A 130 -13.64 6.31 16.58
C PRO A 130 -14.18 4.89 16.68
N GLU A 131 -14.19 4.14 15.57
CA GLU A 131 -14.66 2.74 15.48
C GLU A 131 -13.59 1.73 15.89
N GLY A 132 -12.37 2.19 16.24
CA GLY A 132 -11.27 1.33 16.67
C GLY A 132 -10.45 0.70 15.54
N ALA A 133 -10.54 1.21 14.32
CA ALA A 133 -9.61 0.87 13.25
C ALA A 133 -8.36 1.75 13.30
N LEU A 134 -7.25 1.26 12.75
CA LEU A 134 -6.06 2.07 12.52
C LEU A 134 -6.06 2.59 11.08
N LEU A 135 -5.67 3.85 10.92
CA LEU A 135 -5.30 4.45 9.65
C LEU A 135 -3.79 4.67 9.65
N PHE A 136 -3.11 4.01 8.74
CA PHE A 136 -1.66 3.97 8.62
C PHE A 136 -1.23 4.50 7.27
N LEU A 137 -0.42 5.53 7.25
CA LEU A 137 0.31 6.02 6.08
C LEU A 137 1.79 5.75 6.27
N GLY A 138 2.37 4.95 5.40
CA GLY A 138 3.77 4.55 5.47
C GLY A 138 4.54 4.80 4.18
N ARG A 139 5.80 5.26 4.30
CA ARG A 139 6.75 5.36 3.18
C ARG A 139 7.23 3.96 2.78
N HIS A 140 7.51 3.78 1.50
CA HIS A 140 8.13 2.57 0.98
C HIS A 140 9.65 2.64 1.17
N GLU A 141 10.08 2.32 2.37
CA GLU A 141 11.49 2.20 2.74
C GLU A 141 12.08 0.86 2.28
N VAL A 142 13.41 0.71 2.33
CA VAL A 142 14.09 -0.57 2.07
C VAL A 142 14.85 -0.99 3.32
N PRO A 143 14.40 -2.07 3.97
CA PRO A 143 13.32 -3.01 3.62
C PRO A 143 11.91 -2.46 3.86
N LEU A 144 10.96 -2.84 3.00
CA LEU A 144 9.57 -2.38 3.07
C LEU A 144 8.86 -2.83 4.36
N VAL A 145 8.41 -1.87 5.16
CA VAL A 145 7.52 -2.08 6.30
C VAL A 145 6.09 -2.29 5.80
N ARG A 146 5.44 -3.32 6.32
CA ARG A 146 4.07 -3.71 5.96
C ARG A 146 3.09 -3.38 7.09
N PRO A 147 1.77 -3.33 6.82
CA PRO A 147 0.76 -3.17 7.87
C PRO A 147 0.86 -4.23 8.99
N ASP A 148 1.20 -5.48 8.64
CA ASP A 148 1.42 -6.55 9.62
C ASP A 148 2.60 -6.27 10.57
N ASP A 149 3.63 -5.58 10.10
CA ASP A 149 4.78 -5.18 10.93
C ASP A 149 4.33 -4.12 11.94
N VAL A 150 3.44 -3.19 11.53
CA VAL A 150 2.83 -2.20 12.44
C VAL A 150 2.01 -2.90 13.52
N VAL A 151 1.18 -3.88 13.15
CA VAL A 151 0.41 -4.67 14.12
C VAL A 151 1.35 -5.41 15.08
N THR A 152 2.44 -5.98 14.58
CA THR A 152 3.45 -6.65 15.39
C THR A 152 4.09 -5.69 16.39
N ALA A 153 4.48 -4.49 15.93
CA ALA A 153 5.05 -3.44 16.77
C ALA A 153 4.08 -3.03 17.91
N LEU A 154 2.81 -2.83 17.59
CA LEU A 154 1.79 -2.48 18.59
C LEU A 154 1.58 -3.61 19.62
N ARG A 155 1.61 -4.88 19.18
CA ARG A 155 1.51 -6.05 20.07
C ARG A 155 2.73 -6.25 20.96
N LEU A 156 3.91 -5.82 20.53
CA LEU A 156 5.10 -5.78 21.40
C LEU A 156 4.95 -4.76 22.54
N LEU A 157 4.26 -3.64 22.27
CA LEU A 157 4.02 -2.59 23.27
C LEU A 157 2.85 -2.93 24.20
N VAL A 158 1.78 -3.51 23.63
CA VAL A 158 0.59 -3.94 24.39
C VAL A 158 0.27 -5.39 24.03
N PRO A 159 0.80 -6.36 24.81
CA PRO A 159 0.55 -7.78 24.56
C PRO A 159 -0.94 -8.13 24.55
N GLY A 160 -1.34 -8.94 23.57
CA GLY A 160 -2.74 -9.38 23.41
C GLY A 160 -3.64 -8.38 22.66
N LEU A 161 -3.11 -7.27 22.19
CA LEU A 161 -3.86 -6.27 21.41
C LEU A 161 -4.51 -6.91 20.17
N GLY A 162 -5.83 -6.77 20.03
CA GLY A 162 -6.61 -7.34 18.92
C GLY A 162 -6.82 -8.85 18.99
N GLY A 163 -6.39 -9.52 20.07
CA GLY A 163 -6.52 -10.96 20.24
C GLY A 163 -5.68 -11.77 19.24
N GLU A 164 -6.06 -13.06 19.04
CA GLU A 164 -5.31 -13.99 18.19
C GLU A 164 -5.74 -13.94 16.70
N ARG A 165 -6.85 -13.27 16.39
CA ARG A 165 -7.32 -13.16 15.01
C ARG A 165 -6.36 -12.35 14.16
N PRO A 166 -6.11 -12.76 12.90
CA PRO A 166 -5.40 -11.91 11.95
C PRO A 166 -6.10 -10.56 11.79
N ALA A 167 -5.33 -9.50 11.63
CA ALA A 167 -5.86 -8.19 11.28
C ALA A 167 -6.45 -8.23 9.86
N MET A 168 -7.56 -7.52 9.64
CA MET A 168 -8.04 -7.23 8.29
C MET A 168 -7.32 -5.99 7.78
N LEU A 169 -6.73 -6.12 6.61
CA LEU A 169 -5.93 -5.09 5.98
C LEU A 169 -6.61 -4.64 4.69
N THR A 170 -6.81 -3.33 4.53
CA THR A 170 -7.30 -2.75 3.27
C THR A 170 -6.37 -1.63 2.85
N ARG A 171 -5.79 -1.72 1.66
CA ARG A 171 -5.06 -0.61 1.07
C ARG A 171 -6.04 0.39 0.48
N LEU A 172 -5.96 1.64 0.94
CA LEU A 172 -6.85 2.74 0.52
C LEU A 172 -6.26 3.53 -0.66
N GLY A 173 -4.93 3.63 -0.72
CA GLY A 173 -4.27 4.40 -1.75
C GLY A 173 -2.77 4.18 -1.79
N GLN A 174 -2.15 4.55 -2.90
CA GLN A 174 -0.70 4.62 -3.08
C GLN A 174 -0.35 5.93 -3.79
N GLY A 175 0.82 6.46 -3.52
CA GLY A 175 1.27 7.71 -4.14
C GLY A 175 2.54 8.23 -3.50
N VAL A 176 2.76 9.54 -3.59
CA VAL A 176 3.89 10.24 -2.96
C VAL A 176 3.38 11.09 -1.80
N VAL A 177 4.12 11.09 -0.69
CA VAL A 177 3.84 12.02 0.43
C VAL A 177 4.24 13.42 -0.01
N ALA A 178 3.30 14.37 0.01
CA ALA A 178 3.59 15.77 -0.29
C ALA A 178 4.42 16.42 0.82
N GLU A 179 5.22 17.41 0.45
CA GLU A 179 5.93 18.24 1.42
C GLU A 179 5.53 19.73 1.21
N PRO A 180 4.87 20.38 2.17
CA PRO A 180 4.50 19.84 3.50
C PRO A 180 3.39 18.79 3.43
N HIS A 181 3.43 17.82 4.36
CA HIS A 181 2.42 16.77 4.44
C HIS A 181 1.06 17.34 4.92
N ALA A 182 0.00 17.00 4.20
CA ALA A 182 -1.37 17.21 4.64
C ALA A 182 -1.95 15.88 5.17
N ALA A 183 -2.55 15.92 6.35
CA ALA A 183 -2.99 14.70 7.04
C ALA A 183 -3.96 13.86 6.18
N GLY A 184 -3.71 12.57 6.13
CA GLY A 184 -4.52 11.61 5.38
C GLY A 184 -4.44 11.73 3.86
N THR A 185 -3.42 12.42 3.31
CA THR A 185 -3.31 12.65 1.86
C THR A 185 -2.06 12.02 1.24
N LEU A 186 -2.18 11.67 -0.02
CA LEU A 186 -1.06 11.35 -0.93
C LEU A 186 -1.24 12.13 -2.24
N VAL A 187 -0.14 12.35 -2.95
CA VAL A 187 -0.19 12.81 -4.34
C VAL A 187 -0.57 11.61 -5.20
N ASP A 188 -1.68 11.74 -5.91
CA ASP A 188 -2.18 10.70 -6.81
C ASP A 188 -1.23 10.52 -8.01
N PRO A 189 -0.87 9.28 -8.36
CA PRO A 189 0.13 9.02 -9.40
C PRO A 189 -0.32 9.37 -10.83
N PHE A 190 -1.64 9.46 -11.07
CA PHE A 190 -2.19 9.79 -12.38
C PHE A 190 -2.43 11.29 -12.56
N SER A 191 -3.13 11.90 -11.62
CA SER A 191 -3.48 13.32 -11.69
C SER A 191 -2.36 14.25 -11.24
N GLY A 192 -1.47 13.78 -10.35
CA GLY A 192 -0.47 14.61 -9.68
C GLY A 192 -1.07 15.55 -8.63
N GLU A 193 -2.34 15.41 -8.28
CA GLU A 193 -3.04 16.20 -7.29
C GLU A 193 -3.09 15.49 -5.93
N LEU A 194 -3.38 16.24 -4.86
CA LEU A 194 -3.57 15.67 -3.53
C LEU A 194 -4.90 14.92 -3.46
N ALA A 195 -4.84 13.62 -3.19
CA ALA A 195 -5.99 12.77 -2.92
C ALA A 195 -6.16 12.59 -1.42
N GLN A 196 -7.37 12.87 -0.91
CA GLN A 196 -7.75 12.60 0.47
C GLN A 196 -8.13 11.13 0.61
N LEU A 197 -7.46 10.39 1.48
CA LEU A 197 -7.65 8.95 1.65
C LEU A 197 -8.37 8.60 2.96
N PHE A 198 -8.25 9.45 3.99
CA PHE A 198 -8.94 9.29 5.26
C PHE A 198 -8.96 10.56 6.13
#